data_3d92b4885da51f019b6b98f60f29ed5d
#
_entry.id   3d92b4885da51f019b6b98f60f29ed5d
#
_cell.length_a   1.000
_cell.length_b   1.000
_cell.length_c   1.000
_cell.angle_alpha   90.00
_cell.angle_beta   90.00
_cell.angle_gamma   90.00
#
_symmetry.space_group_name_H-M   'P 1'
#
loop_
_entity.id
_entity.type
_entity.pdbx_description
1 polymer ?
#
loop_
_entity_poly.entity_id
_entity_poly.type
_entity_poly.pdbx_seq_one_letter_code
_entity_poly.pdbx_strand_id
1 'polypeptide(L)'
;MTVTPALLTLSIDLELGLDQQGKGFENRLETATRELLRILENFRIGATWSVADPAISAATGSILRSKLDHEIAVLGEISWAGPGAGRQRFARELDRRISSAQSRGIPVTTLTLRNTEIGGNLDLLVQSGIRVLRRGRIPTLTVAVPPKELSYQGLLETPLSIQIPTTKRWDWTSGCRKAQQLVEDAIRQTGHLHAVIDGASLVTRLERSLQSISKLLAFCVTRQDEQQLHIMSMREYGDRFLAATPAIRSHSILRPAA
;
A
#
# COMPACT_ATOMS: atom_id res chain seq x y z
N MET A 1 11.34 26.00 16.10
CA MET A 1 10.08 25.19 16.00
C MET A 1 10.33 24.10 14.99
N THR A 2 10.37 22.83 15.40
CA THR A 2 10.48 21.70 14.48
C THR A 2 9.13 21.51 13.79
N VAL A 3 9.06 21.80 12.50
CA VAL A 3 7.87 21.55 11.69
C VAL A 3 7.73 20.04 11.52
N THR A 4 6.58 19.48 11.92
CA THR A 4 6.29 18.07 11.66
C THR A 4 6.06 17.88 10.16
N PRO A 5 6.83 17.03 9.46
CA PRO A 5 6.64 16.82 8.04
C PRO A 5 5.31 16.13 7.74
N ALA A 6 4.72 16.42 6.59
CA ALA A 6 3.63 15.63 6.04
C ALA A 6 4.09 14.20 5.71
N LEU A 7 3.16 13.27 5.60
CA LEU A 7 3.46 11.87 5.36
C LEU A 7 2.95 11.44 3.97
N LEU A 8 3.78 10.72 3.23
CA LEU A 8 3.41 10.07 1.98
C LEU A 8 3.72 8.59 2.07
N THR A 9 2.69 7.75 2.08
CA THR A 9 2.87 6.32 1.90
C THR A 9 2.74 5.94 0.44
N LEU A 10 3.66 5.10 -0.06
CA LEU A 10 3.69 4.64 -1.43
C LEU A 10 3.46 3.13 -1.50
N SER A 11 2.47 2.70 -2.28
CA SER A 11 2.28 1.30 -2.59
C SER A 11 2.19 1.03 -4.10
N ILE A 12 2.50 -0.21 -4.50
CA ILE A 12 2.51 -0.66 -5.88
C ILE A 12 1.71 -1.94 -5.95
N ASP A 13 0.61 -1.95 -6.71
CA ASP A 13 -0.22 -3.14 -6.91
C ASP A 13 0.25 -3.89 -8.15
N LEU A 14 0.82 -5.09 -7.97
CA LEU A 14 1.40 -5.90 -9.05
C LEU A 14 0.45 -6.97 -9.57
N GLU A 15 -0.81 -6.61 -9.80
CA GLU A 15 -1.79 -7.51 -10.39
C GLU A 15 -2.34 -6.97 -11.70
N LEU A 16 -2.47 -7.86 -12.66
CA LEU A 16 -3.12 -7.56 -13.94
C LEU A 16 -4.65 -7.64 -13.81
N GLY A 17 -5.37 -6.87 -14.62
CA GLY A 17 -6.82 -7.00 -14.75
C GLY A 17 -7.20 -8.33 -15.44
N LEU A 18 -8.44 -8.76 -15.29
CA LEU A 18 -8.95 -9.97 -15.96
C LEU A 18 -8.85 -9.88 -17.49
N ASP A 19 -8.92 -8.69 -18.05
CA ASP A 19 -8.77 -8.36 -19.46
C ASP A 19 -7.31 -8.29 -19.93
N GLN A 20 -6.36 -8.42 -19.03
CA GLN A 20 -4.92 -8.31 -19.27
C GLN A 20 -4.18 -9.62 -19.01
N GLN A 21 -4.86 -10.75 -19.13
CA GLN A 21 -4.24 -12.05 -18.95
C GLN A 21 -3.48 -12.48 -20.22
N GLY A 22 -2.30 -13.09 -20.01
CA GLY A 22 -1.48 -13.65 -21.08
C GLY A 22 -0.01 -13.21 -21.02
N LYS A 23 0.86 -14.03 -21.61
CA LYS A 23 2.33 -13.87 -21.55
C LYS A 23 2.84 -12.47 -21.93
N GLY A 24 2.16 -11.79 -22.85
CA GLY A 24 2.55 -10.45 -23.26
C GLY A 24 2.38 -9.39 -22.13
N PHE A 25 1.32 -9.48 -21.34
CA PHE A 25 1.10 -8.59 -20.22
C PHE A 25 1.97 -8.97 -19.01
N GLU A 26 2.17 -10.26 -18.75
CA GLU A 26 3.05 -10.76 -17.70
C GLU A 26 4.49 -10.27 -17.91
N ASN A 27 5.04 -10.38 -19.13
CA ASN A 27 6.36 -9.87 -19.47
C ASN A 27 6.47 -8.35 -19.31
N ARG A 28 5.40 -7.62 -19.64
CA ARG A 28 5.34 -6.16 -19.42
C ARG A 28 5.30 -5.81 -17.94
N LEU A 29 4.56 -6.58 -17.13
CA LEU A 29 4.51 -6.38 -15.68
C LEU A 29 5.87 -6.65 -15.04
N GLU A 30 6.57 -7.70 -15.46
CA GLU A 30 7.94 -7.97 -15.02
C GLU A 30 8.90 -6.83 -15.39
N THR A 31 8.83 -6.34 -16.63
CA THR A 31 9.61 -5.19 -17.08
C THR A 31 9.26 -3.94 -16.26
N ALA A 32 7.97 -3.68 -16.04
CA ALA A 32 7.50 -2.57 -15.22
C ALA A 32 8.02 -2.65 -13.79
N THR A 33 7.98 -3.83 -13.19
CA THR A 33 8.51 -4.08 -11.83
C THR A 33 9.99 -3.74 -11.75
N ARG A 34 10.79 -4.20 -12.71
CA ARG A 34 12.25 -3.95 -12.76
C ARG A 34 12.55 -2.46 -12.91
N GLU A 35 11.85 -1.78 -13.81
CA GLU A 35 12.04 -0.35 -14.02
C GLU A 35 11.57 0.49 -12.83
N LEU A 36 10.47 0.10 -12.17
CA LEU A 36 10.03 0.76 -10.93
C LEU A 36 11.04 0.57 -9.81
N LEU A 37 11.59 -0.63 -9.61
CA LEU A 37 12.64 -0.87 -8.64
C LEU A 37 13.84 0.05 -8.89
N ARG A 38 14.30 0.15 -10.15
CA ARG A 38 15.40 1.04 -10.53
C ARG A 38 15.08 2.51 -10.25
N ILE A 39 13.87 2.96 -10.52
CA ILE A 39 13.43 4.33 -10.22
C ILE A 39 13.45 4.58 -8.70
N LEU A 40 12.87 3.66 -7.92
CA LEU A 40 12.83 3.78 -6.46
C LEU A 40 14.24 3.74 -5.84
N GLU A 41 15.14 2.89 -6.35
CA GLU A 41 16.53 2.84 -5.94
C GLU A 41 17.26 4.15 -6.23
N ASN A 42 17.06 4.75 -7.41
CA ASN A 42 17.64 6.05 -7.76
C ASN A 42 17.20 7.17 -6.82
N PHE A 43 15.96 7.14 -6.34
CA PHE A 43 15.42 8.11 -5.40
C PHE A 43 15.55 7.69 -3.93
N ARG A 44 16.08 6.49 -3.64
CA ARG A 44 16.20 5.92 -2.29
C ARG A 44 14.87 5.85 -1.54
N ILE A 45 13.82 5.46 -2.23
CA ILE A 45 12.45 5.36 -1.68
C ILE A 45 12.10 3.90 -1.44
N GLY A 46 11.83 3.53 -0.17
CA GLY A 46 11.15 2.29 0.21
C GLY A 46 9.65 2.38 -0.15
N ALA A 47 9.05 1.26 -0.54
CA ALA A 47 7.64 1.20 -0.90
C ALA A 47 7.02 -0.14 -0.53
N THR A 48 5.69 -0.17 -0.42
CA THR A 48 4.91 -1.39 -0.21
C THR A 48 4.53 -2.00 -1.56
N TRP A 49 4.88 -3.26 -1.79
CA TRP A 49 4.55 -4.00 -3.00
C TRP A 49 3.45 -5.01 -2.70
N SER A 50 2.28 -4.77 -3.26
CA SER A 50 1.10 -5.60 -3.05
C SER A 50 0.99 -6.64 -4.13
N VAL A 51 1.02 -7.91 -3.75
CA VAL A 51 0.94 -9.08 -4.65
C VAL A 51 -0.15 -10.03 -4.18
N ALA A 52 -0.79 -10.76 -5.10
CA ALA A 52 -1.88 -11.68 -4.75
C ALA A 52 -1.41 -12.77 -3.79
N ASP A 53 -0.24 -13.33 -4.01
CA ASP A 53 0.39 -14.32 -3.13
C ASP A 53 1.89 -14.08 -3.02
N PRO A 54 2.37 -13.57 -1.88
CA PRO A 54 3.78 -13.24 -1.67
C PRO A 54 4.74 -14.42 -1.88
N ALA A 55 4.30 -15.63 -1.60
CA ALA A 55 5.15 -16.79 -1.71
C ALA A 55 5.44 -17.23 -3.16
N ILE A 56 4.48 -17.03 -4.07
CA ILE A 56 4.57 -17.52 -5.46
C ILE A 56 4.77 -16.42 -6.49
N SER A 57 4.58 -15.15 -6.13
CA SER A 57 4.76 -14.04 -7.07
C SER A 57 6.20 -13.98 -7.59
N ALA A 58 6.37 -13.97 -8.90
CA ALA A 58 7.68 -13.85 -9.55
C ALA A 58 8.42 -12.55 -9.18
N ALA A 59 7.67 -11.48 -8.86
CA ALA A 59 8.22 -10.19 -8.48
C ALA A 59 8.88 -10.21 -7.10
N THR A 60 8.38 -11.04 -6.16
CA THR A 60 8.82 -11.07 -4.76
C THR A 60 10.34 -11.22 -4.63
N GLY A 61 10.93 -12.16 -5.36
CA GLY A 61 12.38 -12.39 -5.31
C GLY A 61 13.21 -11.19 -5.77
N SER A 62 12.75 -10.43 -6.74
CA SER A 62 13.42 -9.22 -7.21
C SER A 62 13.29 -8.07 -6.21
N ILE A 63 12.11 -7.92 -5.61
CA ILE A 63 11.84 -6.89 -4.60
C ILE A 63 12.70 -7.13 -3.35
N LEU A 64 12.77 -8.37 -2.85
CA LEU A 64 13.56 -8.72 -1.66
C LEU A 64 15.07 -8.62 -1.87
N ARG A 65 15.56 -8.68 -3.12
CA ARG A 65 16.98 -8.44 -3.44
C ARG A 65 17.35 -6.98 -3.61
N SER A 66 16.38 -6.07 -3.64
CA SER A 66 16.66 -4.64 -3.66
C SER A 66 17.48 -4.21 -2.43
N LYS A 67 18.29 -3.17 -2.61
CA LYS A 67 19.08 -2.56 -1.52
C LYS A 67 18.22 -1.73 -0.56
N LEU A 68 16.97 -1.48 -0.93
CA LEU A 68 16.04 -0.69 -0.13
C LEU A 68 15.16 -1.61 0.72
N ASP A 69 14.71 -1.10 1.86
CA ASP A 69 13.75 -1.79 2.72
C ASP A 69 12.33 -1.66 2.12
N HIS A 70 12.05 -2.52 1.15
CA HIS A 70 10.71 -2.65 0.59
C HIS A 70 9.86 -3.60 1.43
N GLU A 71 8.59 -3.28 1.52
CA GLU A 71 7.58 -4.15 2.13
C GLU A 71 6.89 -4.99 1.08
N ILE A 72 6.64 -6.27 1.39
CA ILE A 72 5.71 -7.12 0.63
C ILE A 72 4.38 -7.18 1.39
N ALA A 73 3.29 -6.87 0.71
CA ALA A 73 1.92 -6.93 1.22
C ALA A 73 1.08 -7.93 0.42
N VAL A 74 0.03 -8.45 1.06
CA VAL A 74 -0.99 -9.24 0.35
C VAL A 74 -1.99 -8.32 -0.33
N LEU A 75 -2.27 -8.56 -1.60
CA LEU A 75 -3.34 -7.90 -2.35
C LEU A 75 -4.63 -8.72 -2.27
N GLY A 76 -5.64 -8.16 -1.62
CA GLY A 76 -6.96 -8.74 -1.49
C GLY A 76 -7.83 -8.41 -2.70
N GLU A 77 -8.38 -9.45 -3.33
CA GLU A 77 -9.27 -9.36 -4.47
C GLU A 77 -10.71 -9.65 -4.09
N ILE A 78 -11.65 -9.17 -4.91
CA ILE A 78 -13.10 -9.35 -4.69
C ILE A 78 -13.48 -10.85 -4.55
N SER A 79 -12.75 -11.74 -5.20
CA SER A 79 -13.01 -13.18 -5.21
C SER A 79 -12.92 -13.85 -3.83
N TRP A 80 -12.05 -13.32 -2.94
CA TRP A 80 -11.84 -13.90 -1.62
C TRP A 80 -11.85 -12.87 -0.47
N ALA A 81 -11.54 -11.62 -0.75
CA ALA A 81 -11.53 -10.55 0.26
C ALA A 81 -12.78 -9.67 0.20
N GLY A 82 -13.61 -9.80 -0.84
CA GLY A 82 -14.83 -9.02 -0.99
C GLY A 82 -15.96 -9.44 -0.05
N PRO A 83 -16.98 -8.59 0.14
CA PRO A 83 -18.11 -8.86 1.04
C PRO A 83 -18.85 -10.16 0.73
N GLY A 84 -18.90 -10.58 -0.53
CA GLY A 84 -19.53 -11.82 -0.98
C GLY A 84 -18.72 -13.08 -0.76
N ALA A 85 -17.48 -13.00 -0.32
CA ALA A 85 -16.61 -14.18 -0.18
C ALA A 85 -16.97 -15.06 1.03
N GLY A 86 -17.68 -14.53 2.00
CA GLY A 86 -17.98 -15.19 3.27
C GLY A 86 -16.77 -15.30 4.20
N ARG A 87 -17.04 -15.28 5.51
CA ARG A 87 -16.00 -15.22 6.55
C ARG A 87 -15.01 -16.39 6.51
N GLN A 88 -15.51 -17.63 6.32
CA GLN A 88 -14.64 -18.81 6.30
C GLN A 88 -13.67 -18.82 5.10
N ARG A 89 -14.15 -18.43 3.92
CA ARG A 89 -13.30 -18.31 2.73
C ARG A 89 -12.25 -17.22 2.92
N PHE A 90 -12.66 -16.07 3.44
CA PHE A 90 -11.73 -14.98 3.75
C PHE A 90 -10.63 -15.44 4.71
N ALA A 91 -11.00 -16.06 5.86
CA ALA A 91 -10.04 -16.54 6.85
C ALA A 91 -9.04 -17.54 6.23
N ARG A 92 -9.54 -18.55 5.52
CA ARG A 92 -8.72 -19.59 4.90
C ARG A 92 -7.74 -19.01 3.87
N GLU A 93 -8.20 -18.12 3.01
CA GLU A 93 -7.36 -17.54 1.94
C GLU A 93 -6.32 -16.56 2.51
N LEU A 94 -6.67 -15.82 3.53
CA LEU A 94 -5.74 -14.93 4.23
C LEU A 94 -4.65 -15.73 4.94
N ASP A 95 -5.05 -16.72 5.76
CA ASP A 95 -4.13 -17.59 6.50
C ASP A 95 -3.17 -18.33 5.55
N ARG A 96 -3.69 -18.90 4.48
CA ARG A 96 -2.89 -19.60 3.48
C ARG A 96 -1.77 -18.71 2.92
N ARG A 97 -2.06 -17.46 2.55
CA ARG A 97 -1.09 -16.54 1.97
C ARG A 97 -0.07 -16.08 2.99
N ILE A 98 -0.51 -15.78 4.20
CA ILE A 98 0.38 -15.34 5.28
C ILE A 98 1.30 -16.49 5.71
N SER A 99 0.75 -17.66 5.99
CA SER A 99 1.54 -18.84 6.40
C SER A 99 2.53 -19.27 5.32
N SER A 100 2.11 -19.25 4.04
CA SER A 100 3.01 -19.53 2.91
C SER A 100 4.13 -18.49 2.77
N ALA A 101 3.85 -17.22 2.99
CA ALA A 101 4.86 -16.16 3.00
C ALA A 101 5.84 -16.33 4.15
N GLN A 102 5.33 -16.57 5.36
CA GLN A 102 6.13 -16.79 6.56
C GLN A 102 7.07 -17.97 6.44
N SER A 103 6.62 -19.09 5.82
CA SER A 103 7.47 -20.27 5.57
C SER A 103 8.67 -19.96 4.66
N ARG A 104 8.63 -18.86 3.92
CA ARG A 104 9.72 -18.33 3.08
C ARG A 104 10.45 -17.15 3.71
N GLY A 105 10.18 -16.86 4.98
CA GLY A 105 10.80 -15.74 5.71
C GLY A 105 10.32 -14.36 5.28
N ILE A 106 9.16 -14.27 4.62
CA ILE A 106 8.57 -12.99 4.17
C ILE A 106 7.57 -12.51 5.23
N PRO A 107 7.88 -11.44 5.97
CA PRO A 107 6.94 -10.87 6.93
C PRO A 107 5.82 -10.13 6.19
N VAL A 108 4.57 -10.50 6.48
CA VAL A 108 3.38 -9.82 5.93
C VAL A 108 2.61 -9.20 7.08
N THR A 109 2.57 -7.88 7.10
CA THR A 109 1.84 -7.09 8.12
C THR A 109 0.79 -6.17 7.51
N THR A 110 0.70 -6.13 6.19
CA THR A 110 -0.20 -5.24 5.45
C THR A 110 -1.09 -6.03 4.50
N LEU A 111 -2.38 -5.72 4.53
CA LEU A 111 -3.36 -6.12 3.52
C LEU A 111 -3.78 -4.88 2.72
N THR A 112 -3.70 -4.98 1.41
CA THR A 112 -4.23 -3.97 0.51
C THR A 112 -5.43 -4.54 -0.24
N LEU A 113 -6.49 -3.76 -0.40
CA LEU A 113 -7.67 -4.18 -1.15
C LEU A 113 -7.70 -3.50 -2.52
N ARG A 114 -8.09 -4.23 -3.55
CA ARG A 114 -8.28 -3.71 -4.89
C ARG A 114 -9.76 -3.78 -5.28
N ASN A 115 -10.37 -2.61 -5.48
CA ASN A 115 -11.77 -2.49 -5.92
C ASN A 115 -12.80 -3.24 -5.06
N THR A 116 -12.48 -3.49 -3.79
CA THR A 116 -13.36 -4.22 -2.87
C THR A 116 -13.28 -3.66 -1.45
N GLU A 117 -14.21 -4.10 -0.61
CA GLU A 117 -14.23 -3.83 0.84
C GLU A 117 -14.22 -5.15 1.59
N ILE A 118 -13.64 -5.14 2.77
CA ILE A 118 -13.46 -6.34 3.60
C ILE A 118 -14.73 -6.79 4.35
N GLY A 119 -15.79 -5.98 4.34
CA GLY A 119 -16.97 -6.24 5.18
C GLY A 119 -16.63 -6.28 6.68
N GLY A 120 -17.27 -7.17 7.44
CA GLY A 120 -17.13 -7.27 8.90
C GLY A 120 -15.98 -8.15 9.39
N ASN A 121 -14.94 -8.42 8.59
CA ASN A 121 -13.86 -9.36 8.91
C ASN A 121 -12.59 -8.72 9.48
N LEU A 122 -12.67 -7.53 10.09
CA LEU A 122 -11.50 -6.80 10.62
C LEU A 122 -10.81 -7.56 11.76
N ASP A 123 -11.56 -8.27 12.57
CA ASP A 123 -11.04 -9.11 13.66
C ASP A 123 -10.11 -10.23 13.15
N LEU A 124 -10.42 -10.81 11.99
CA LEU A 124 -9.57 -11.82 11.36
C LEU A 124 -8.23 -11.24 10.89
N LEU A 125 -8.19 -9.98 10.48
CA LEU A 125 -6.93 -9.31 10.13
C LEU A 125 -6.01 -9.21 11.35
N VAL A 126 -6.56 -8.72 12.46
CA VAL A 126 -5.80 -8.57 13.71
C VAL A 126 -5.29 -9.94 14.20
N GLN A 127 -6.15 -10.96 14.17
CA GLN A 127 -5.77 -12.34 14.54
C GLN A 127 -4.66 -12.91 13.66
N SER A 128 -4.65 -12.55 12.37
CA SER A 128 -3.63 -12.98 11.40
C SER A 128 -2.35 -12.12 11.42
N GLY A 129 -2.23 -11.15 12.35
CA GLY A 129 -1.06 -10.30 12.48
C GLY A 129 -1.00 -9.14 11.48
N ILE A 130 -2.08 -8.87 10.75
CA ILE A 130 -2.18 -7.70 9.88
C ILE A 130 -2.33 -6.45 10.76
N ARG A 131 -1.51 -5.46 10.50
CA ARG A 131 -1.44 -4.20 11.26
C ARG A 131 -1.89 -2.99 10.46
N VAL A 132 -1.76 -3.07 9.13
CA VAL A 132 -2.16 -1.99 8.23
C VAL A 132 -3.12 -2.52 7.17
N LEU A 133 -4.23 -1.83 6.99
CA LEU A 133 -5.24 -2.11 5.96
C LEU A 133 -5.36 -0.90 5.03
N ARG A 134 -5.08 -1.10 3.73
CA ARG A 134 -5.48 -0.14 2.72
C ARG A 134 -6.84 -0.53 2.14
N ARG A 135 -7.82 0.34 2.30
CA ARG A 135 -9.12 0.16 1.66
C ARG A 135 -9.05 0.43 0.16
N GLY A 136 -9.74 -0.39 -0.63
CA GLY A 136 -9.57 -0.49 -2.08
C GLY A 136 -10.56 0.29 -2.92
N ARG A 137 -11.29 1.27 -2.36
CA ARG A 137 -12.22 2.07 -3.15
C ARG A 137 -11.55 3.25 -3.87
N ILE A 138 -12.36 3.96 -4.62
CA ILE A 138 -12.01 5.10 -5.47
C ILE A 138 -11.10 6.09 -4.72
N PRO A 139 -10.02 6.60 -5.36
CA PRO A 139 -9.19 7.61 -4.75
C PRO A 139 -10.01 8.81 -4.29
N THR A 140 -9.84 9.22 -3.04
CA THR A 140 -10.60 10.34 -2.46
C THR A 140 -10.17 11.69 -3.02
N LEU A 141 -8.94 11.76 -3.58
CA LEU A 141 -8.29 12.99 -4.02
C LEU A 141 -8.23 14.06 -2.90
N THR A 142 -8.11 13.60 -1.67
CA THR A 142 -8.03 14.42 -0.47
C THR A 142 -6.85 14.02 0.38
N VAL A 143 -6.39 14.96 1.18
CA VAL A 143 -5.42 14.73 2.24
C VAL A 143 -6.14 14.14 3.45
N ALA A 144 -5.61 13.07 4.01
CA ALA A 144 -6.11 12.52 5.27
C ALA A 144 -5.40 13.20 6.45
N VAL A 145 -6.12 13.38 7.53
CA VAL A 145 -5.50 13.72 8.81
C VAL A 145 -4.83 12.43 9.32
N PRO A 146 -3.56 12.47 9.78
CA PRO A 146 -2.95 11.30 10.39
C PRO A 146 -3.82 10.77 11.53
N PRO A 147 -3.99 9.45 11.66
CA PRO A 147 -4.85 8.88 12.68
C PRO A 147 -4.34 9.27 14.07
N LYS A 148 -5.22 9.85 14.87
CA LYS A 148 -4.96 10.11 16.29
C LYS A 148 -5.16 8.85 17.13
N GLU A 149 -6.02 7.95 16.63
CA GLU A 149 -6.39 6.70 17.28
C GLU A 149 -6.42 5.58 16.26
N LEU A 150 -6.13 4.35 16.69
CA LEU A 150 -6.21 3.17 15.84
C LEU A 150 -7.68 2.86 15.52
N SER A 151 -7.96 2.58 14.26
CA SER A 151 -9.34 2.36 13.80
C SER A 151 -10.01 1.14 14.44
N TYR A 152 -9.25 0.12 14.80
CA TYR A 152 -9.77 -1.11 15.42
C TYR A 152 -8.64 -1.91 16.07
N GLN A 153 -8.68 -2.08 17.39
CA GLN A 153 -7.82 -3.00 18.18
C GLN A 153 -6.36 -3.18 17.69
N GLY A 154 -5.71 -2.12 17.26
CA GLY A 154 -4.33 -2.19 16.74
C GLY A 154 -4.22 -2.32 15.21
N LEU A 155 -5.32 -2.24 14.47
CA LEU A 155 -5.34 -2.16 13.00
C LEU A 155 -5.40 -0.69 12.57
N LEU A 156 -4.46 -0.28 11.74
CA LEU A 156 -4.41 1.04 11.12
C LEU A 156 -5.04 0.99 9.74
N GLU A 157 -6.04 1.81 9.49
CA GLU A 157 -6.65 1.94 8.17
C GLU A 157 -6.07 3.13 7.40
N THR A 158 -5.69 2.89 6.14
CA THR A 158 -5.15 3.91 5.25
C THR A 158 -6.09 4.10 4.06
N PRO A 159 -6.71 5.30 3.91
CA PRO A 159 -7.51 5.58 2.73
C PRO A 159 -6.63 5.77 1.50
N LEU A 160 -7.10 5.35 0.34
CA LEU A 160 -6.45 5.63 -0.93
C LEU A 160 -6.68 7.11 -1.31
N SER A 161 -5.61 7.91 -1.34
CA SER A 161 -5.70 9.32 -1.72
C SER A 161 -5.58 9.52 -3.24
N ILE A 162 -4.63 8.86 -3.88
CA ILE A 162 -4.37 8.97 -5.32
C ILE A 162 -3.90 7.66 -5.94
N GLN A 163 -4.34 7.38 -7.16
CA GLN A 163 -3.88 6.26 -7.98
C GLN A 163 -3.10 6.76 -9.19
N ILE A 164 -1.96 6.14 -9.48
CA ILE A 164 -1.02 6.52 -10.55
C ILE A 164 -0.70 5.28 -11.39
N PRO A 165 -0.79 5.33 -12.73
CA PRO A 165 -1.48 6.34 -13.52
C PRO A 165 -2.99 6.27 -13.30
N THR A 166 -3.68 7.37 -13.52
CA THR A 166 -5.12 7.44 -13.39
C THR A 166 -5.83 6.83 -14.59
N THR A 167 -6.82 5.97 -14.36
CA THR A 167 -7.38 5.04 -15.36
C THR A 167 -8.28 5.66 -16.43
N LYS A 168 -8.73 6.89 -16.36
CA LYS A 168 -9.64 7.44 -17.39
C LYS A 168 -9.39 8.91 -17.69
N ARG A 169 -9.18 9.24 -18.97
CA ARG A 169 -9.26 10.56 -19.63
C ARG A 169 -8.47 11.72 -19.03
N TRP A 170 -7.51 11.46 -18.18
CA TRP A 170 -6.64 12.54 -17.74
C TRP A 170 -5.54 12.74 -18.77
N ASP A 171 -5.52 13.96 -19.26
CA ASP A 171 -4.36 14.49 -19.90
C ASP A 171 -3.19 14.29 -18.93
N TRP A 172 -2.18 13.59 -19.37
CA TRP A 172 -1.10 13.11 -18.53
C TRP A 172 -0.41 14.23 -17.73
N THR A 173 -0.36 15.42 -18.32
CA THR A 173 0.17 16.63 -17.68
C THR A 173 -0.72 17.12 -16.54
N SER A 174 -2.04 17.00 -16.65
CA SER A 174 -2.97 17.41 -15.61
C SER A 174 -2.98 16.45 -14.41
N GLY A 175 -2.76 15.14 -14.64
CA GLY A 175 -2.71 14.13 -13.59
C GLY A 175 -1.48 14.30 -12.68
N CYS A 176 -0.30 14.51 -13.27
CA CYS A 176 0.91 14.77 -12.50
C CYS A 176 0.81 16.08 -11.69
N ARG A 177 0.25 17.13 -12.30
CA ARG A 177 0.02 18.41 -11.63
C ARG A 177 -0.93 18.30 -10.44
N LYS A 178 -2.00 17.49 -10.58
CA LYS A 178 -2.95 17.26 -9.49
C LYS A 178 -2.33 16.44 -8.36
N ALA A 179 -1.48 15.44 -8.68
CA ALA A 179 -0.74 14.70 -7.67
C ALA A 179 0.22 15.61 -6.90
N GLN A 180 0.97 16.48 -7.59
CA GLN A 180 1.84 17.48 -6.96
C GLN A 180 1.03 18.44 -6.08
N GLN A 181 -0.14 18.90 -6.55
CA GLN A 181 -1.02 19.76 -5.75
C GLN A 181 -1.48 19.07 -4.46
N LEU A 182 -1.84 17.78 -4.51
CA LEU A 182 -2.19 17.03 -3.31
C LEU A 182 -1.02 16.89 -2.34
N VAL A 183 0.20 16.73 -2.83
CA VAL A 183 1.40 16.72 -1.98
C VAL A 183 1.60 18.09 -1.30
N GLU A 184 1.44 19.19 -2.02
CA GLU A 184 1.51 20.54 -1.45
C GLU A 184 0.40 20.77 -0.41
N ASP A 185 -0.81 20.27 -0.69
CA ASP A 185 -1.93 20.35 0.26
C ASP A 185 -1.63 19.54 1.53
N ALA A 186 -1.01 18.36 1.39
CA ALA A 186 -0.59 17.55 2.53
C ALA A 186 0.48 18.28 3.37
N ILE A 187 1.44 18.90 2.73
CA ILE A 187 2.48 19.69 3.41
C ILE A 187 1.86 20.83 4.21
N ARG A 188 0.95 21.59 3.58
CA ARG A 188 0.26 22.71 4.26
C ARG A 188 -0.57 22.28 5.46
N GLN A 189 -1.18 21.09 5.38
CA GLN A 189 -2.07 20.56 6.42
C GLN A 189 -1.34 19.66 7.44
N THR A 190 -0.04 19.42 7.26
CA THR A 190 0.70 18.40 8.01
C THR A 190 -0.04 17.04 7.98
N GLY A 191 -0.56 16.72 6.80
CA GLY A 191 -1.47 15.60 6.58
C GLY A 191 -0.77 14.34 6.08
N HIS A 192 -1.58 13.34 5.75
CA HIS A 192 -1.15 12.07 5.18
C HIS A 192 -1.76 11.86 3.80
N LEU A 193 -0.93 11.43 2.86
CA LEU A 193 -1.33 10.96 1.54
C LEU A 193 -0.94 9.51 1.36
N HIS A 194 -1.83 8.73 0.75
CA HIS A 194 -1.50 7.40 0.26
C HIS A 194 -1.57 7.38 -1.27
N ALA A 195 -0.43 7.13 -1.91
CA ALA A 195 -0.32 7.00 -3.36
C ALA A 195 -0.16 5.53 -3.76
N VAL A 196 -0.95 5.10 -4.74
CA VAL A 196 -0.89 3.76 -5.32
C VAL A 196 -0.43 3.84 -6.76
N ILE A 197 0.60 3.07 -7.11
CA ILE A 197 0.95 2.77 -8.50
C ILE A 197 0.22 1.50 -8.91
N ASP A 198 -0.70 1.62 -9.87
CA ASP A 198 -1.49 0.50 -10.37
C ASP A 198 -0.76 -0.19 -11.54
N GLY A 199 -0.26 -1.40 -11.30
CA GLY A 199 0.46 -2.21 -12.28
C GLY A 199 -0.35 -2.51 -13.54
N ALA A 200 -1.66 -2.76 -13.41
CA ALA A 200 -2.54 -3.01 -14.55
C ALA A 200 -2.63 -1.79 -15.50
N SER A 201 -2.74 -0.59 -14.94
CA SER A 201 -2.73 0.65 -15.72
C SER A 201 -1.33 0.98 -16.26
N LEU A 202 -0.29 0.66 -15.49
CA LEU A 202 1.11 0.91 -15.85
C LEU A 202 1.51 0.17 -17.14
N VAL A 203 1.17 -1.12 -17.26
CA VAL A 203 1.58 -1.95 -18.40
C VAL A 203 0.93 -1.53 -19.74
N THR A 204 -0.17 -0.80 -19.70
CA THR A 204 -0.85 -0.31 -20.91
C THR A 204 -0.09 0.82 -21.61
N ARG A 205 0.66 1.65 -20.85
CA ARG A 205 1.40 2.81 -21.35
C ARG A 205 2.73 2.96 -20.60
N LEU A 206 3.51 1.90 -20.57
CA LEU A 206 4.67 1.73 -19.70
C LEU A 206 5.62 2.93 -19.68
N GLU A 207 6.19 3.32 -20.81
CA GLU A 207 7.20 4.38 -20.87
C GLU A 207 6.69 5.73 -20.32
N ARG A 208 5.50 6.14 -20.77
CA ARG A 208 4.90 7.42 -20.34
C ARG A 208 4.56 7.38 -18.85
N SER A 209 4.10 6.23 -18.37
CA SER A 209 3.76 6.04 -16.96
C SER A 209 5.01 6.12 -16.07
N LEU A 210 6.09 5.43 -16.45
CA LEU A 210 7.36 5.47 -15.74
C LEU A 210 7.95 6.88 -15.71
N GLN A 211 7.91 7.60 -16.84
CA GLN A 211 8.39 8.99 -16.90
C GLN A 211 7.66 9.91 -15.91
N SER A 212 6.35 9.75 -15.77
CA SER A 212 5.59 10.62 -14.86
C SER A 212 5.70 10.21 -13.42
N ILE A 213 5.78 8.91 -13.14
CA ILE A 213 6.12 8.41 -11.81
C ILE A 213 7.47 9.01 -11.40
N SER A 214 8.47 8.92 -12.26
CA SER A 214 9.80 9.51 -12.00
C SER A 214 9.73 11.01 -11.72
N LYS A 215 8.97 11.78 -12.50
CA LYS A 215 8.79 13.24 -12.26
C LYS A 215 8.09 13.53 -10.93
N LEU A 216 7.07 12.76 -10.59
CA LEU A 216 6.36 12.92 -9.32
C LEU A 216 7.26 12.56 -8.14
N LEU A 217 7.99 11.45 -8.21
CA LEU A 217 8.91 11.05 -7.16
C LEU A 217 10.06 12.05 -6.98
N ALA A 218 10.62 12.58 -8.08
CA ALA A 218 11.63 13.65 -8.00
C ALA A 218 11.09 14.87 -7.25
N PHE A 219 9.86 15.29 -7.56
CA PHE A 219 9.19 16.38 -6.83
C PHE A 219 9.03 16.04 -5.34
N CYS A 220 8.57 14.84 -5.01
CA CYS A 220 8.38 14.40 -3.61
C CYS A 220 9.72 14.35 -2.85
N VAL A 221 10.79 13.87 -3.49
CA VAL A 221 12.14 13.82 -2.89
C VAL A 221 12.66 15.22 -2.60
N THR A 222 12.46 16.18 -3.50
CA THR A 222 12.81 17.59 -3.22
C THR A 222 12.12 18.09 -1.94
N ARG A 223 10.83 17.77 -1.75
CA ARG A 223 10.10 18.14 -0.53
C ARG A 223 10.58 17.38 0.71
N GLN A 224 11.05 16.14 0.54
CA GLN A 224 11.67 15.37 1.62
C GLN A 224 13.03 15.96 2.02
N ASP A 225 13.86 16.34 1.07
CA ASP A 225 15.16 16.98 1.32
C ASP A 225 14.97 18.33 2.05
N GLU A 226 13.87 19.03 1.77
CA GLU A 226 13.45 20.26 2.47
C GLU A 226 12.81 19.97 3.84
N GLN A 227 12.74 18.71 4.29
CA GLN A 227 12.11 18.26 5.54
C GLN A 227 10.61 18.58 5.67
N GLN A 228 9.94 18.81 4.55
CA GLN A 228 8.51 19.12 4.49
C GLN A 228 7.64 17.85 4.33
N LEU A 229 8.22 16.79 3.75
CA LEU A 229 7.56 15.52 3.47
C LEU A 229 8.41 14.37 3.99
N HIS A 230 7.77 13.29 4.42
CA HIS A 230 8.42 12.02 4.71
C HIS A 230 7.77 10.91 3.91
N ILE A 231 8.55 10.26 3.02
CA ILE A 231 8.08 9.17 2.16
C ILE A 231 8.41 7.84 2.84
N MET A 232 7.44 6.93 2.93
CA MET A 232 7.61 5.67 3.66
C MET A 232 6.75 4.54 3.09
N SER A 233 7.06 3.29 3.48
CA SER A 233 6.19 2.13 3.26
C SER A 233 4.97 2.18 4.19
N MET A 234 3.96 1.34 3.93
CA MET A 234 2.81 1.21 4.81
C MET A 234 3.19 0.55 6.14
N ARG A 235 4.16 -0.38 6.14
CA ARG A 235 4.71 -0.98 7.36
C ARG A 235 5.34 0.09 8.25
N GLU A 236 6.22 0.91 7.69
CA GLU A 236 6.86 2.01 8.40
C GLU A 236 5.84 2.99 9.00
N TYR A 237 4.80 3.32 8.20
CA TYR A 237 3.67 4.11 8.67
C TYR A 237 2.94 3.44 9.83
N GLY A 238 2.66 2.14 9.71
CA GLY A 238 2.08 1.34 10.79
C GLY A 238 2.94 1.34 12.04
N ASP A 239 4.23 1.10 11.92
CA ASP A 239 5.17 1.07 13.04
C ASP A 239 5.22 2.41 13.78
N ARG A 240 5.23 3.52 13.04
CA ARG A 240 5.25 4.86 13.60
C ARG A 240 4.04 5.16 14.48
N PHE A 241 2.84 4.75 14.05
CA PHE A 241 1.61 5.03 14.79
C PHE A 241 1.27 3.97 15.83
N LEU A 242 1.63 2.71 15.61
CA LEU A 242 1.41 1.62 16.56
C LEU A 242 2.38 1.68 17.75
N ALA A 243 3.62 2.10 17.53
CA ALA A 243 4.59 2.29 18.61
C ALA A 243 4.19 3.43 19.58
N ALA A 244 3.46 4.44 19.07
CA ALA A 244 2.98 5.56 19.87
C ALA A 244 1.74 5.23 20.73
N THR A 245 1.08 4.08 20.49
CA THR A 245 -0.12 3.69 21.22
C THR A 245 0.28 2.72 22.34
N PRO A 246 0.10 3.08 23.63
CA PRO A 246 0.38 2.15 24.72
C PRO A 246 -0.48 0.89 24.53
N ALA A 247 0.13 -0.29 24.62
CA ALA A 247 -0.57 -1.56 24.54
C ALA A 247 -1.77 -1.54 25.50
N ILE A 248 -2.98 -1.57 24.95
CA ILE A 248 -4.18 -1.77 25.76
C ILE A 248 -4.02 -3.18 26.36
N ARG A 249 -3.55 -3.25 27.60
CA ARG A 249 -3.54 -4.50 28.34
C ARG A 249 -4.99 -4.97 28.38
N SER A 250 -5.31 -6.03 27.66
CA SER A 250 -6.58 -6.73 27.78
C SER A 250 -6.65 -7.27 29.22
N HIS A 251 -7.27 -6.50 30.11
CA HIS A 251 -7.69 -7.06 31.38
C HIS A 251 -8.77 -8.09 31.07
N SER A 252 -8.39 -9.36 31.07
CA SER A 252 -9.31 -10.47 31.05
C SER A 252 -10.26 -10.30 32.23
N ILE A 253 -11.51 -9.92 31.95
CA ILE A 253 -12.59 -9.88 32.93
C ILE A 253 -13.22 -11.27 33.04
N LEU A 254 -12.42 -12.29 33.15
CA LEU A 254 -12.90 -13.60 33.60
C LEU A 254 -12.68 -13.66 35.08
N ARG A 255 -13.67 -13.24 35.86
CA ARG A 255 -13.77 -13.62 37.28
C ARG A 255 -13.95 -15.14 37.31
N PRO A 256 -13.15 -15.89 38.07
CA PRO A 256 -13.46 -17.29 38.32
C PRO A 256 -14.79 -17.32 39.04
N ALA A 257 -15.73 -18.14 38.56
CA ALA A 257 -16.96 -18.46 39.29
C ALA A 257 -16.57 -19.23 40.52
N ALA A 258 -17.05 -18.72 41.65
CA ALA A 258 -16.93 -19.36 42.96
C ALA A 258 -17.90 -20.57 43.09
#